data_282416749262eabc080fdf985ca601ee
#
_entry.id   282416749262eabc080fdf985ca601ee
#
_cell.length_a   1.000
_cell.length_b   1.000
_cell.length_c   1.000
_cell.angle_alpha   90.00
_cell.angle_beta   90.00
_cell.angle_gamma   90.00
#
_symmetry.space_group_name_H-M   'P 1'
#
loop_
_entity.id
_entity.type
_entity.pdbx_description
1 polymer ?
#
loop_
_entity_poly.entity_id
_entity_poly.type
_entity_poly.pdbx_seq_one_letter_code
_entity_poly.pdbx_strand_id
1 'polypeptide(L)'
;MPKRRRKNYMTERDLLQTFPGLTKRLIKKYLPAPQIGLVPNDPYMPAWPKNESVNKLRQSKEVMNVVQQAEERQEKARIRKEEINAFMSQFTPDALFRRARELDRRFILHIGPTNSGKTYQALEALKGARLGVYLGPLRLLALEVSDKLNAAGKPCSLLTGEESIPVPGAGITASTIEMCDFRPRYDVAVIDEAQMIVDSSRGSHWLSAICRVNAAEVHVCLAAEAEEMIENIIRGFGAPYTKVHHERLTPLILGEHVGGYNDIRPGDAVIAFSRKNVLGIAGSLEKRGVKASVIYGSLPPDVRRAEVRKYTAGETSVVVATDAIGMGISLPIKRVVFTSLQKYDGIRTRMLTESEVLQIAGRAGRYGIFDIGEVSSTCDRRFLKHALQTKPELGKKFRVAFPKDAALECNYSFRDLIEAWQELPKEDSYAREDMSDALILLTAAGKKRLYLTREQLLTAITCPVDTGDTELVRYWLRCLEAIDDDRLLPIPDFETETLEGCEQQYHALDVYHIMAHRFDQEDISGDIREETGARITELLQETKADRAMKCVVCGRELPLAATRNICAACRSKARMKF
;
A
#
# COMPACT_ATOMS: atom_id res chain seq x y z
N MET A 1 -35.89 31.48 3.95
CA MET A 1 -34.68 31.52 4.79
C MET A 1 -34.95 32.43 5.98
N PRO A 2 -34.81 31.99 7.23
CA PRO A 2 -35.03 32.86 8.39
C PRO A 2 -33.91 33.89 8.45
N LYS A 3 -34.27 35.17 8.58
CA LYS A 3 -33.33 36.27 8.78
C LYS A 3 -32.48 35.98 10.02
N ARG A 4 -31.16 35.76 9.86
CA ARG A 4 -30.20 35.65 10.98
C ARG A 4 -30.34 36.92 11.83
N ARG A 5 -30.88 36.80 13.05
CA ARG A 5 -30.87 37.90 14.03
C ARG A 5 -29.41 38.31 14.23
N ARG A 6 -29.09 39.61 13.96
CA ARG A 6 -27.74 40.15 14.17
C ARG A 6 -27.41 40.01 15.66
N LYS A 7 -26.37 39.28 16.01
CA LYS A 7 -25.86 39.17 17.37
C LYS A 7 -25.40 40.54 17.86
N ASN A 8 -25.88 40.99 19.01
CA ASN A 8 -25.49 42.27 19.65
C ASN A 8 -24.30 42.10 20.61
N TYR A 9 -23.69 40.93 20.65
CA TYR A 9 -22.55 40.60 21.51
C TYR A 9 -21.47 39.88 20.70
N MET A 10 -20.24 39.85 21.25
CA MET A 10 -19.10 39.07 20.72
C MET A 10 -18.47 38.30 21.84
N THR A 11 -18.26 37.01 21.61
CA THR A 11 -17.42 36.14 22.46
C THR A 11 -15.94 36.36 22.14
N GLU A 12 -15.05 35.87 22.97
CA GLU A 12 -13.59 35.87 22.67
C GLU A 12 -13.31 35.29 21.29
N ARG A 13 -13.96 34.19 20.94
CA ARG A 13 -13.84 33.54 19.63
C ARG A 13 -14.30 34.46 18.47
N ASP A 14 -15.44 35.14 18.66
CA ASP A 14 -15.96 36.10 17.64
C ASP A 14 -14.98 37.28 17.46
N LEU A 15 -14.37 37.78 18.55
CA LEU A 15 -13.37 38.85 18.50
C LEU A 15 -12.09 38.41 17.74
N LEU A 16 -11.56 37.21 18.05
CA LEU A 16 -10.39 36.65 17.38
C LEU A 16 -10.63 36.36 15.88
N GLN A 17 -11.87 36.02 15.51
CA GLN A 17 -12.26 35.86 14.10
C GLN A 17 -12.43 37.19 13.38
N THR A 18 -12.93 38.24 14.08
CA THR A 18 -13.19 39.56 13.48
C THR A 18 -11.92 40.40 13.35
N PHE A 19 -10.94 40.19 14.21
CA PHE A 19 -9.67 40.90 14.24
C PHE A 19 -8.52 39.90 14.14
N PRO A 20 -8.06 39.52 12.94
CA PRO A 20 -6.95 38.61 12.76
C PRO A 20 -5.69 39.05 13.49
N GLY A 21 -5.00 38.11 14.16
CA GLY A 21 -3.81 38.45 14.94
C GLY A 21 -4.08 39.05 16.33
N LEU A 22 -5.33 39.34 16.69
CA LEU A 22 -5.68 39.78 18.04
C LEU A 22 -5.32 38.69 19.06
N THR A 23 -4.76 39.09 20.20
CA THR A 23 -4.38 38.18 21.29
C THR A 23 -5.23 38.42 22.54
N LYS A 24 -5.33 37.42 23.43
CA LYS A 24 -5.98 37.57 24.74
C LYS A 24 -5.40 38.73 25.55
N ARG A 25 -4.10 39.00 25.41
CA ARG A 25 -3.43 40.12 26.08
C ARG A 25 -3.97 41.48 25.58
N LEU A 26 -4.14 41.63 24.28
CA LEU A 26 -4.68 42.84 23.67
C LEU A 26 -6.17 43.03 24.00
N ILE A 27 -6.95 41.95 24.02
CA ILE A 27 -8.34 41.97 24.45
C ILE A 27 -8.43 42.54 25.90
N LYS A 28 -7.66 41.97 26.83
CA LYS A 28 -7.62 42.43 28.23
C LYS A 28 -7.10 43.85 28.39
N LYS A 29 -6.21 44.31 27.51
CA LYS A 29 -5.67 45.69 27.55
C LYS A 29 -6.67 46.74 27.10
N TYR A 30 -7.48 46.45 26.07
CA TYR A 30 -8.33 47.43 25.43
C TYR A 30 -9.83 47.29 25.70
N LEU A 31 -10.27 46.10 26.13
CA LEU A 31 -11.68 45.89 26.48
C LEU A 31 -11.86 45.76 28.00
N PRO A 32 -13.01 46.19 28.54
CA PRO A 32 -13.36 45.92 29.94
C PRO A 32 -13.53 44.44 30.19
N ALA A 33 -13.70 44.07 31.46
CA ALA A 33 -14.03 42.66 31.80
C ALA A 33 -15.28 42.22 31.02
N PRO A 34 -15.29 40.96 30.50
CA PRO A 34 -16.45 40.45 29.78
C PRO A 34 -17.66 40.34 30.71
N GLN A 35 -18.83 40.53 30.14
CA GLN A 35 -20.11 40.42 30.85
C GLN A 35 -20.71 39.03 30.64
N ILE A 36 -21.34 38.50 31.69
CA ILE A 36 -22.18 37.30 31.63
C ILE A 36 -23.64 37.70 31.34
N GLY A 37 -24.41 36.77 30.74
CA GLY A 37 -25.82 37.05 30.41
C GLY A 37 -26.06 37.68 29.05
N LEU A 38 -25.04 38.04 28.29
CA LEU A 38 -25.20 38.58 26.92
C LEU A 38 -25.52 37.52 25.87
N VAL A 39 -25.17 36.24 26.12
CA VAL A 39 -25.38 35.13 25.17
C VAL A 39 -26.70 34.44 25.49
N PRO A 40 -27.73 34.50 24.62
CA PRO A 40 -29.09 34.04 24.94
C PRO A 40 -29.20 32.55 25.30
N ASN A 41 -28.36 31.71 24.68
CA ASN A 41 -28.38 30.24 24.89
C ASN A 41 -27.32 29.74 25.86
N ASP A 42 -26.48 30.64 26.40
CA ASP A 42 -25.44 30.32 27.38
C ASP A 42 -25.20 31.56 28.27
N PRO A 43 -25.99 31.73 29.31
CA PRO A 43 -25.92 32.90 30.17
C PRO A 43 -24.63 33.04 30.97
N TYR A 44 -23.82 31.95 31.06
CA TYR A 44 -22.54 31.98 31.76
C TYR A 44 -21.35 32.22 30.84
N MET A 45 -21.55 32.24 29.51
CA MET A 45 -20.50 32.52 28.55
C MET A 45 -20.05 33.99 28.59
N PRO A 46 -18.76 34.26 28.84
CA PRO A 46 -18.23 35.63 28.84
C PRO A 46 -18.31 36.26 27.43
N ALA A 47 -18.87 37.42 27.32
CA ALA A 47 -19.00 38.15 26.07
C ALA A 47 -18.93 39.66 26.28
N TRP A 48 -18.78 40.41 25.20
CA TRP A 48 -18.75 41.87 25.19
C TRP A 48 -19.84 42.42 24.28
N PRO A 49 -20.37 43.63 24.57
CA PRO A 49 -21.25 44.35 23.67
C PRO A 49 -20.57 44.60 22.32
N LYS A 50 -21.20 44.16 21.21
CA LYS A 50 -20.55 44.09 19.89
C LYS A 50 -20.03 45.44 19.41
N ASN A 51 -20.92 46.44 19.34
CA ASN A 51 -20.59 47.75 18.76
C ASN A 51 -19.52 48.49 19.56
N GLU A 52 -19.60 48.46 20.88
CA GLU A 52 -18.65 49.12 21.77
C GLU A 52 -17.27 48.48 21.66
N SER A 53 -17.20 47.15 21.70
CA SER A 53 -15.96 46.42 21.65
C SER A 53 -15.26 46.57 20.30
N VAL A 54 -15.99 46.43 19.19
CA VAL A 54 -15.45 46.64 17.85
C VAL A 54 -14.91 48.05 17.68
N ASN A 55 -15.64 49.07 18.15
CA ASN A 55 -15.20 50.47 18.03
C ASN A 55 -13.95 50.76 18.88
N LYS A 56 -13.89 50.28 20.11
CA LYS A 56 -12.69 50.43 20.97
C LYS A 56 -11.46 49.76 20.36
N LEU A 57 -11.59 48.52 19.82
CA LEU A 57 -10.50 47.85 19.18
C LEU A 57 -10.04 48.55 17.89
N ARG A 58 -10.97 49.04 17.07
CA ARG A 58 -10.65 49.80 15.84
C ARG A 58 -9.97 51.13 16.10
N GLN A 59 -10.24 51.78 17.22
CA GLN A 59 -9.57 53.03 17.59
C GLN A 59 -8.13 52.82 18.12
N SER A 60 -7.77 51.62 18.48
CA SER A 60 -6.41 51.31 18.96
C SER A 60 -5.45 51.13 17.81
N LYS A 61 -4.47 52.02 17.66
CA LYS A 61 -3.39 51.90 16.67
C LYS A 61 -2.62 50.57 16.80
N GLU A 62 -2.36 50.14 18.04
CA GLU A 62 -1.64 48.87 18.29
C GLU A 62 -2.43 47.67 17.78
N VAL A 63 -3.74 47.61 18.05
CA VAL A 63 -4.61 46.53 17.55
C VAL A 63 -4.70 46.57 16.01
N MET A 64 -4.90 47.74 15.43
CA MET A 64 -5.00 47.87 13.99
C MET A 64 -3.71 47.51 13.26
N ASN A 65 -2.54 47.84 13.81
CA ASN A 65 -1.26 47.42 13.25
C ASN A 65 -1.11 45.89 13.29
N VAL A 66 -1.51 45.24 14.39
CA VAL A 66 -1.44 43.76 14.49
C VAL A 66 -2.41 43.10 13.49
N VAL A 67 -3.62 43.65 13.36
CA VAL A 67 -4.63 43.18 12.38
C VAL A 67 -4.09 43.34 10.97
N GLN A 68 -3.59 44.50 10.60
CA GLN A 68 -3.04 44.77 9.28
C GLN A 68 -1.87 43.79 8.96
N GLN A 69 -0.93 43.61 9.89
CA GLN A 69 0.17 42.66 9.70
C GLN A 69 -0.34 41.21 9.55
N ALA A 70 -1.40 40.83 10.28
CA ALA A 70 -1.98 39.51 10.16
C ALA A 70 -2.70 39.32 8.82
N GLU A 71 -3.46 40.31 8.36
CA GLU A 71 -4.13 40.34 7.05
C GLU A 71 -3.11 40.28 5.91
N GLU A 72 -2.03 41.06 5.99
CA GLU A 72 -0.93 41.02 5.00
C GLU A 72 -0.25 39.64 4.97
N ARG A 73 -0.05 39.00 6.12
CA ARG A 73 0.50 37.63 6.21
C ARG A 73 -0.47 36.61 5.60
N GLN A 74 -1.76 36.73 5.89
CA GLN A 74 -2.78 35.84 5.34
C GLN A 74 -2.89 35.99 3.82
N GLU A 75 -2.85 37.23 3.32
CA GLU A 75 -2.88 37.48 1.88
C GLU A 75 -1.65 36.96 1.17
N LYS A 76 -0.45 37.17 1.72
CA LYS A 76 0.78 36.57 1.19
C LYS A 76 0.74 35.04 1.20
N ALA A 77 0.19 34.43 2.26
CA ALA A 77 0.04 32.99 2.33
C ALA A 77 -0.98 32.48 1.30
N ARG A 78 -2.07 33.22 1.05
CA ARG A 78 -3.08 32.91 0.03
C ARG A 78 -2.47 32.95 -1.37
N ILE A 79 -1.78 34.03 -1.71
CA ILE A 79 -1.10 34.20 -3.01
C ILE A 79 -0.10 33.07 -3.22
N ARG A 80 0.75 32.80 -2.22
CA ARG A 80 1.74 31.71 -2.28
C ARG A 80 1.05 30.35 -2.50
N LYS A 81 -0.07 30.07 -1.81
CA LYS A 81 -0.81 28.81 -2.01
C LYS A 81 -1.38 28.71 -3.43
N GLU A 82 -1.89 29.82 -3.98
CA GLU A 82 -2.38 29.86 -5.36
C GLU A 82 -1.26 29.61 -6.38
N GLU A 83 -0.08 30.21 -6.18
CA GLU A 83 1.10 29.98 -7.01
C GLU A 83 1.55 28.51 -6.98
N ILE A 84 1.59 27.89 -5.79
CA ILE A 84 1.98 26.48 -5.63
C ILE A 84 0.93 25.57 -6.29
N ASN A 85 -0.36 25.84 -6.11
CA ASN A 85 -1.43 25.10 -6.76
C ASN A 85 -1.34 25.21 -8.29
N ALA A 86 -1.08 26.40 -8.82
CA ALA A 86 -0.87 26.61 -10.25
C ALA A 86 0.36 25.86 -10.77
N PHE A 87 1.46 25.85 -10.01
CA PHE A 87 2.67 25.08 -10.32
C PHE A 87 2.36 23.57 -10.33
N MET A 88 1.72 23.03 -9.29
CA MET A 88 1.43 21.61 -9.19
C MET A 88 0.37 21.13 -10.19
N SER A 89 -0.53 21.99 -10.64
CA SER A 89 -1.56 21.65 -11.63
C SER A 89 -1.01 21.38 -13.05
N GLN A 90 0.21 21.78 -13.34
CA GLN A 90 0.87 21.55 -14.64
C GLN A 90 1.30 20.08 -14.81
N PHE A 91 1.44 19.32 -13.71
CA PHE A 91 1.89 17.93 -13.75
C PHE A 91 0.72 16.98 -13.99
N THR A 92 0.39 16.83 -15.26
CA THR A 92 -0.66 15.93 -15.77
C THR A 92 -0.02 14.77 -16.54
N PRO A 93 -0.78 13.70 -16.87
CA PRO A 93 -0.26 12.60 -17.69
C PRO A 93 0.18 13.02 -19.10
N ASP A 94 -0.22 14.19 -19.60
CA ASP A 94 0.09 14.64 -20.97
C ASP A 94 1.59 14.71 -21.27
N ALA A 95 2.41 15.09 -20.27
CA ALA A 95 3.86 15.13 -20.42
C ALA A 95 4.45 13.73 -20.66
N LEU A 96 3.93 12.71 -19.95
CA LEU A 96 4.29 11.31 -20.16
C LEU A 96 3.84 10.83 -21.53
N PHE A 97 2.62 11.16 -21.95
CA PHE A 97 2.08 10.76 -23.25
C PHE A 97 2.86 11.40 -24.42
N ARG A 98 3.30 12.66 -24.29
CA ARG A 98 4.15 13.28 -25.31
C ARG A 98 5.46 12.52 -25.49
N ARG A 99 6.17 12.18 -24.41
CA ARG A 99 7.39 11.36 -24.46
C ARG A 99 7.13 9.95 -24.98
N ALA A 100 5.99 9.36 -24.61
CA ALA A 100 5.59 8.02 -25.06
C ALA A 100 5.40 7.93 -26.59
N ARG A 101 4.95 9.02 -27.25
CA ARG A 101 4.79 9.12 -28.71
C ARG A 101 6.10 9.07 -29.49
N GLU A 102 7.21 9.45 -28.84
CA GLU A 102 8.53 9.45 -29.46
C GLU A 102 9.17 8.05 -29.52
N LEU A 103 8.58 7.08 -28.80
CA LEU A 103 9.10 5.73 -28.72
C LEU A 103 8.45 4.85 -29.81
N ASP A 104 9.29 4.25 -30.65
CA ASP A 104 8.87 3.26 -31.65
C ASP A 104 8.73 1.88 -31.00
N ARG A 105 7.47 1.48 -30.71
CA ARG A 105 7.14 0.26 -29.98
C ARG A 105 5.73 -0.23 -30.30
N ARG A 106 5.53 -1.55 -30.18
CA ARG A 106 4.25 -2.23 -30.37
C ARG A 106 3.80 -2.86 -29.04
N PHE A 107 2.51 -2.73 -28.72
CA PHE A 107 1.92 -3.35 -27.55
C PHE A 107 1.17 -4.62 -27.88
N ILE A 108 1.32 -5.64 -27.03
CA ILE A 108 0.55 -6.87 -27.05
C ILE A 108 -0.15 -7.00 -25.68
N LEU A 109 -1.48 -6.82 -25.68
CA LEU A 109 -2.29 -6.87 -24.46
C LEU A 109 -2.77 -8.31 -24.24
N HIS A 110 -2.27 -8.96 -23.19
CA HIS A 110 -2.70 -10.28 -22.73
C HIS A 110 -3.78 -10.11 -21.67
N ILE A 111 -5.04 -10.28 -22.07
CA ILE A 111 -6.22 -9.97 -21.27
C ILE A 111 -6.86 -11.26 -20.80
N GLY A 112 -7.05 -11.41 -19.48
CA GLY A 112 -7.71 -12.61 -18.96
C GLY A 112 -7.63 -12.74 -17.44
N PRO A 113 -8.39 -13.70 -16.88
CA PRO A 113 -8.42 -13.96 -15.46
C PRO A 113 -7.11 -14.58 -14.95
N THR A 114 -7.00 -14.76 -13.65
CA THR A 114 -5.92 -15.54 -13.03
C THR A 114 -5.96 -16.98 -13.54
N ASN A 115 -4.79 -17.59 -13.73
CA ASN A 115 -4.65 -18.98 -14.23
C ASN A 115 -5.19 -19.19 -15.67
N SER A 116 -4.95 -18.22 -16.56
CA SER A 116 -5.33 -18.26 -17.99
C SER A 116 -4.13 -18.39 -18.95
N GLY A 117 -2.90 -18.44 -18.42
CA GLY A 117 -1.69 -18.55 -19.25
C GLY A 117 -1.18 -17.23 -19.84
N LYS A 118 -1.79 -16.07 -19.53
CA LYS A 118 -1.37 -14.76 -20.07
C LYS A 118 0.10 -14.44 -19.80
N THR A 119 0.54 -14.55 -18.55
CA THR A 119 1.95 -14.30 -18.19
C THR A 119 2.89 -15.34 -18.79
N TYR A 120 2.47 -16.60 -18.92
CA TYR A 120 3.26 -17.64 -19.58
C TYR A 120 3.55 -17.29 -21.04
N GLN A 121 2.53 -16.86 -21.80
CA GLN A 121 2.71 -16.49 -23.21
C GLN A 121 3.62 -15.26 -23.37
N ALA A 122 3.51 -14.27 -22.49
CA ALA A 122 4.40 -13.11 -22.47
C ALA A 122 5.86 -13.49 -22.15
N LEU A 123 6.06 -14.45 -21.23
CA LEU A 123 7.39 -14.97 -20.89
C LEU A 123 8.01 -15.80 -22.01
N GLU A 124 7.23 -16.51 -22.83
CA GLU A 124 7.75 -17.19 -24.01
C GLU A 124 8.33 -16.20 -25.03
N ALA A 125 7.67 -15.03 -25.24
CA ALA A 125 8.24 -13.95 -26.05
C ALA A 125 9.53 -13.40 -25.42
N LEU A 126 9.56 -13.20 -24.10
CA LEU A 126 10.73 -12.70 -23.39
C LEU A 126 11.93 -13.66 -23.49
N LYS A 127 11.71 -14.98 -23.46
CA LYS A 127 12.76 -15.99 -23.66
C LYS A 127 13.45 -15.86 -25.01
N GLY A 128 12.74 -15.46 -26.05
CA GLY A 128 13.29 -15.22 -27.38
C GLY A 128 14.14 -13.96 -27.49
N ALA A 129 14.04 -13.03 -26.58
CA ALA A 129 14.73 -11.75 -26.61
C ALA A 129 16.24 -11.92 -26.32
N ARG A 130 17.05 -11.06 -26.96
CA ARG A 130 18.46 -10.88 -26.60
C ARG A 130 18.59 -9.99 -25.38
N LEU A 131 17.87 -8.87 -25.39
CA LEU A 131 17.78 -7.92 -24.26
C LEU A 131 16.32 -7.77 -23.86
N GLY A 132 15.97 -8.10 -22.64
CA GLY A 132 14.59 -8.08 -22.19
C GLY A 132 14.42 -7.75 -20.71
N VAL A 133 13.20 -7.31 -20.36
CA VAL A 133 12.85 -7.02 -18.99
C VAL A 133 11.47 -7.56 -18.64
N TYR A 134 11.36 -8.21 -17.49
CA TYR A 134 10.09 -8.54 -16.84
C TYR A 134 9.87 -7.58 -15.67
N LEU A 135 8.69 -6.98 -15.58
CA LEU A 135 8.28 -6.03 -14.55
C LEU A 135 7.06 -6.57 -13.80
N GLY A 136 7.28 -7.01 -12.57
CA GLY A 136 6.24 -7.59 -11.72
C GLY A 136 5.87 -6.71 -10.52
N PRO A 137 4.70 -6.97 -9.90
CA PRO A 137 4.24 -6.22 -8.74
C PRO A 137 4.99 -6.54 -7.45
N LEU A 138 5.62 -7.70 -7.36
CA LEU A 138 6.21 -8.22 -6.13
C LEU A 138 7.57 -8.86 -6.39
N ARG A 139 8.49 -8.71 -5.42
CA ARG A 139 9.80 -9.36 -5.41
C ARG A 139 9.70 -10.87 -5.69
N LEU A 140 8.76 -11.55 -5.03
CA LEU A 140 8.60 -13.00 -5.17
C LEU A 140 8.23 -13.43 -6.58
N LEU A 141 7.45 -12.61 -7.31
CA LEU A 141 7.14 -12.87 -8.72
C LEU A 141 8.36 -12.67 -9.63
N ALA A 142 9.10 -11.57 -9.44
CA ALA A 142 10.31 -11.32 -10.20
C ALA A 142 11.31 -12.46 -10.01
N LEU A 143 11.46 -12.94 -8.77
CA LEU A 143 12.30 -14.07 -8.42
C LEU A 143 11.83 -15.39 -9.05
N GLU A 144 10.51 -15.70 -8.98
CA GLU A 144 9.95 -16.90 -9.62
C GLU A 144 10.18 -16.89 -11.14
N VAL A 145 10.10 -15.72 -11.77
CA VAL A 145 10.40 -15.55 -13.19
C VAL A 145 11.88 -15.73 -13.47
N SER A 146 12.76 -15.13 -12.67
CA SER A 146 14.21 -15.32 -12.77
C SER A 146 14.60 -16.80 -12.63
N ASP A 147 14.08 -17.48 -11.58
CA ASP A 147 14.33 -18.91 -11.36
C ASP A 147 13.87 -19.76 -12.54
N LYS A 148 12.66 -19.52 -13.06
CA LYS A 148 12.11 -20.26 -14.21
C LYS A 148 12.94 -20.07 -15.48
N LEU A 149 13.37 -18.83 -15.78
CA LEU A 149 14.17 -18.54 -16.95
C LEU A 149 15.56 -19.19 -16.84
N ASN A 150 16.21 -19.08 -15.68
CA ASN A 150 17.50 -19.70 -15.42
C ASN A 150 17.40 -21.24 -15.50
N ALA A 151 16.37 -21.85 -14.92
CA ALA A 151 16.12 -23.29 -15.02
C ALA A 151 15.86 -23.75 -16.48
N ALA A 152 15.28 -22.88 -17.31
CA ALA A 152 15.08 -23.12 -18.74
C ALA A 152 16.33 -22.84 -19.59
N GLY A 153 17.48 -22.56 -18.97
CA GLY A 153 18.74 -22.29 -19.67
C GLY A 153 18.83 -20.88 -20.27
N LYS A 154 17.96 -19.97 -19.90
CA LYS A 154 18.00 -18.57 -20.33
C LYS A 154 18.49 -17.68 -19.16
N PRO A 155 19.75 -17.21 -19.20
CA PRO A 155 20.30 -16.40 -18.11
C PRO A 155 19.45 -15.16 -17.84
N CYS A 156 19.04 -14.99 -16.59
CA CYS A 156 18.18 -13.92 -16.14
C CYS A 156 18.67 -13.37 -14.80
N SER A 157 19.01 -12.10 -14.76
CA SER A 157 19.33 -11.38 -13.51
C SER A 157 18.07 -11.00 -12.75
N LEU A 158 18.19 -10.85 -11.43
CA LEU A 158 17.11 -10.33 -10.57
C LEU A 158 17.46 -8.92 -10.11
N LEU A 159 16.48 -8.01 -10.17
CA LEU A 159 16.59 -6.66 -9.63
C LEU A 159 15.31 -6.27 -8.88
N THR A 160 15.41 -6.09 -7.59
CA THR A 160 14.31 -5.64 -6.73
C THR A 160 14.77 -4.50 -5.84
N GLY A 161 13.85 -3.84 -5.13
CA GLY A 161 14.22 -2.83 -4.15
C GLY A 161 15.08 -3.34 -2.98
N GLU A 162 15.20 -4.66 -2.84
CA GLU A 162 15.84 -5.33 -1.70
C GLU A 162 16.96 -6.29 -2.12
N GLU A 163 17.08 -6.61 -3.41
CA GLU A 163 18.06 -7.56 -3.94
C GLU A 163 18.47 -7.22 -5.36
N SER A 164 19.77 -7.34 -5.61
CA SER A 164 20.34 -7.34 -6.96
C SER A 164 21.20 -8.59 -7.13
N ILE A 165 20.73 -9.56 -7.94
CA ILE A 165 21.44 -10.81 -8.22
C ILE A 165 21.80 -10.81 -9.71
N PRO A 166 23.00 -10.34 -10.06
CA PRO A 166 23.47 -10.36 -11.44
C PRO A 166 23.84 -11.79 -11.84
N VAL A 167 23.42 -12.19 -13.04
CA VAL A 167 23.81 -13.47 -13.65
C VAL A 167 24.74 -13.19 -14.82
N PRO A 168 25.95 -13.78 -14.87
CA PRO A 168 26.89 -13.56 -15.96
C PRO A 168 26.29 -13.91 -17.32
N GLY A 169 26.41 -12.99 -18.28
CA GLY A 169 25.87 -13.16 -19.64
C GLY A 169 24.36 -13.01 -19.76
N ALA A 170 23.65 -12.60 -18.70
CA ALA A 170 22.22 -12.37 -18.77
C ALA A 170 21.90 -11.12 -19.60
N GLY A 171 21.08 -11.31 -20.66
CA GLY A 171 20.45 -10.22 -21.37
C GLY A 171 19.02 -9.92 -20.88
N ILE A 172 18.51 -10.75 -19.96
CA ILE A 172 17.18 -10.57 -19.37
C ILE A 172 17.31 -10.20 -17.90
N THR A 173 16.46 -9.27 -17.47
CA THR A 173 16.31 -8.90 -16.06
C THR A 173 14.87 -9.10 -15.62
N ALA A 174 14.65 -9.87 -14.57
CA ALA A 174 13.37 -9.90 -13.86
C ALA A 174 13.42 -8.87 -12.73
N SER A 175 12.44 -7.97 -12.69
CA SER A 175 12.47 -6.82 -11.78
C SER A 175 11.11 -6.55 -11.16
N THR A 176 11.10 -5.91 -10.00
CA THR A 176 9.90 -5.22 -9.54
C THR A 176 9.69 -3.94 -10.36
N ILE A 177 8.44 -3.54 -10.52
CA ILE A 177 8.08 -2.46 -11.45
C ILE A 177 8.70 -1.11 -11.07
N GLU A 178 8.95 -0.87 -9.80
CA GLU A 178 9.59 0.33 -9.27
C GLU A 178 11.07 0.47 -9.71
N MET A 179 11.73 -0.68 -9.96
CA MET A 179 13.15 -0.75 -10.29
C MET A 179 13.41 -0.79 -11.80
N CYS A 180 12.39 -0.49 -12.60
CA CYS A 180 12.53 -0.48 -14.06
C CYS A 180 13.60 0.50 -14.54
N ASP A 181 14.61 0.01 -15.24
CA ASP A 181 15.57 0.86 -15.95
C ASP A 181 14.98 1.26 -17.32
N PHE A 182 14.71 2.54 -17.51
CA PHE A 182 14.16 3.10 -18.75
C PHE A 182 15.22 3.51 -19.79
N ARG A 183 16.51 3.38 -19.49
CA ARG A 183 17.60 3.78 -20.39
C ARG A 183 17.85 2.81 -21.55
N PRO A 184 17.86 1.47 -21.32
CA PRO A 184 18.12 0.53 -22.39
C PRO A 184 16.98 0.48 -23.42
N ARG A 185 17.31 0.12 -24.67
CA ARG A 185 16.33 -0.29 -25.65
C ARG A 185 16.20 -1.81 -25.63
N TYR A 186 15.14 -2.30 -25.05
CA TYR A 186 14.84 -3.73 -24.97
C TYR A 186 14.26 -4.25 -26.29
N ASP A 187 14.49 -5.54 -26.58
CA ASP A 187 13.76 -6.24 -27.64
C ASP A 187 12.32 -6.51 -27.16
N VAL A 188 12.18 -7.00 -25.92
CA VAL A 188 10.89 -7.34 -25.31
C VAL A 188 10.83 -6.82 -23.86
N ALA A 189 9.73 -6.17 -23.52
CA ALA A 189 9.38 -5.85 -22.13
C ALA A 189 8.06 -6.53 -21.75
N VAL A 190 7.98 -7.10 -20.56
CA VAL A 190 6.76 -7.67 -19.99
C VAL A 190 6.35 -6.86 -18.76
N ILE A 191 5.15 -6.28 -18.79
CA ILE A 191 4.54 -5.56 -17.66
C ILE A 191 3.41 -6.44 -17.13
N ASP A 192 3.58 -7.02 -15.94
CA ASP A 192 2.61 -7.95 -15.36
C ASP A 192 1.66 -7.28 -14.37
N GLU A 193 0.49 -7.88 -14.18
CA GLU A 193 -0.57 -7.42 -13.26
C GLU A 193 -0.94 -5.94 -13.46
N ALA A 194 -1.10 -5.50 -14.73
CA ALA A 194 -1.29 -4.08 -15.08
C ALA A 194 -2.60 -3.46 -14.53
N GLN A 195 -3.56 -4.24 -14.02
CA GLN A 195 -4.70 -3.72 -13.27
C GLN A 195 -4.28 -3.00 -11.98
N MET A 196 -3.05 -3.21 -11.49
CA MET A 196 -2.50 -2.47 -10.35
C MET A 196 -2.29 -0.96 -10.62
N ILE A 197 -2.47 -0.51 -11.86
CA ILE A 197 -2.39 0.91 -12.25
C ILE A 197 -3.34 1.82 -11.45
N VAL A 198 -4.39 1.26 -10.84
CA VAL A 198 -5.33 1.99 -9.98
C VAL A 198 -4.92 2.01 -8.50
N ASP A 199 -3.89 1.26 -8.11
CA ASP A 199 -3.42 1.23 -6.72
C ASP A 199 -3.01 2.63 -6.24
N SER A 200 -3.42 3.00 -5.02
CA SER A 200 -3.28 4.37 -4.50
C SER A 200 -1.85 4.81 -4.31
N SER A 201 -0.97 3.91 -3.93
CA SER A 201 0.42 4.18 -3.60
C SER A 201 1.41 3.78 -4.71
N ARG A 202 1.10 2.70 -5.45
CA ARG A 202 2.05 2.11 -6.39
C ARG A 202 1.63 2.22 -7.86
N GLY A 203 0.35 2.53 -8.15
CA GLY A 203 -0.20 2.50 -9.50
C GLY A 203 0.52 3.41 -10.50
N SER A 204 1.13 4.49 -10.04
CA SER A 204 1.94 5.42 -10.84
C SER A 204 3.14 4.74 -11.51
N HIS A 205 3.68 3.67 -10.93
CA HIS A 205 4.78 2.91 -11.52
C HIS A 205 4.35 2.14 -12.77
N TRP A 206 3.11 1.58 -12.81
CA TRP A 206 2.56 0.96 -14.01
C TRP A 206 2.34 1.97 -15.13
N LEU A 207 1.79 3.15 -14.82
CA LEU A 207 1.68 4.22 -15.80
C LEU A 207 3.06 4.61 -16.34
N SER A 208 4.03 4.78 -15.46
CA SER A 208 5.42 5.11 -15.82
C SER A 208 6.02 4.02 -16.72
N ALA A 209 5.86 2.75 -16.38
CA ALA A 209 6.37 1.63 -17.17
C ALA A 209 5.71 1.60 -18.57
N ILE A 210 4.39 1.70 -18.65
CA ILE A 210 3.65 1.73 -19.92
C ILE A 210 4.09 2.91 -20.79
N CYS A 211 4.29 4.08 -20.22
CA CYS A 211 4.66 5.28 -20.98
C CYS A 211 6.14 5.37 -21.32
N ARG A 212 7.04 4.83 -20.50
CA ARG A 212 8.48 5.12 -20.58
C ARG A 212 9.36 3.95 -20.99
N VAL A 213 8.91 2.68 -20.81
CA VAL A 213 9.75 1.54 -21.20
C VAL A 213 10.08 1.60 -22.69
N ASN A 214 11.35 1.58 -23.02
CA ASN A 214 11.83 1.62 -24.40
C ASN A 214 12.08 0.19 -24.88
N ALA A 215 11.08 -0.41 -25.56
CA ALA A 215 11.16 -1.78 -26.05
C ALA A 215 10.51 -1.89 -27.42
N ALA A 216 11.02 -2.75 -28.30
CA ALA A 216 10.40 -2.99 -29.60
C ALA A 216 9.00 -3.62 -29.43
N GLU A 217 8.86 -4.57 -28.51
CA GLU A 217 7.58 -5.17 -28.14
C GLU A 217 7.34 -5.02 -26.62
N VAL A 218 6.13 -4.56 -26.26
CA VAL A 218 5.69 -4.42 -24.87
C VAL A 218 4.49 -5.32 -24.63
N HIS A 219 4.71 -6.42 -23.91
CA HIS A 219 3.66 -7.33 -23.49
C HIS A 219 3.06 -6.85 -22.17
N VAL A 220 1.77 -6.56 -22.16
CA VAL A 220 1.06 -6.11 -20.95
C VAL A 220 0.08 -7.18 -20.53
N CYS A 221 0.31 -7.81 -19.38
CA CYS A 221 -0.58 -8.81 -18.79
C CYS A 221 -1.54 -8.12 -17.82
N LEU A 222 -2.84 -8.28 -18.06
CA LEU A 222 -3.87 -7.58 -17.30
C LEU A 222 -5.13 -8.43 -17.08
N ALA A 223 -5.88 -8.09 -16.04
CA ALA A 223 -7.23 -8.59 -15.84
C ALA A 223 -8.22 -7.89 -16.78
N ALA A 224 -9.32 -8.57 -17.14
CA ALA A 224 -10.27 -8.06 -18.13
C ALA A 224 -10.89 -6.70 -17.77
N GLU A 225 -11.05 -6.42 -16.47
CA GLU A 225 -11.57 -5.15 -15.98
C GLU A 225 -10.63 -3.95 -16.24
N ALA A 226 -9.35 -4.19 -16.53
CA ALA A 226 -8.39 -3.13 -16.85
C ALA A 226 -8.26 -2.85 -18.35
N GLU A 227 -8.89 -3.64 -19.21
CA GLU A 227 -8.73 -3.58 -20.67
C GLU A 227 -8.99 -2.18 -21.21
N GLU A 228 -10.16 -1.62 -20.93
CA GLU A 228 -10.56 -0.31 -21.45
C GLU A 228 -9.61 0.82 -20.99
N MET A 229 -9.18 0.78 -19.74
CA MET A 229 -8.29 1.80 -19.18
C MET A 229 -6.91 1.74 -19.85
N ILE A 230 -6.30 0.56 -19.95
CA ILE A 230 -4.98 0.38 -20.56
C ILE A 230 -5.03 0.72 -22.06
N GLU A 231 -6.09 0.30 -22.75
CA GLU A 231 -6.32 0.63 -24.16
C GLU A 231 -6.43 2.16 -24.37
N ASN A 232 -7.18 2.87 -23.53
CA ASN A 232 -7.33 4.33 -23.59
C ASN A 232 -6.00 5.05 -23.33
N ILE A 233 -5.18 4.55 -22.42
CA ILE A 233 -3.83 5.10 -22.16
C ILE A 233 -2.95 4.93 -23.41
N ILE A 234 -2.91 3.74 -24.04
CA ILE A 234 -2.09 3.47 -25.22
C ILE A 234 -2.57 4.30 -26.42
N ARG A 235 -3.88 4.41 -26.63
CA ARG A 235 -4.48 5.30 -27.63
C ARG A 235 -4.11 6.76 -27.41
N GLY A 236 -4.02 7.21 -26.14
CA GLY A 236 -3.65 8.58 -25.79
C GLY A 236 -2.29 9.02 -26.32
N PHE A 237 -1.36 8.10 -26.48
CA PHE A 237 -0.06 8.36 -27.12
C PHE A 237 0.12 7.73 -28.51
N GLY A 238 -0.90 7.04 -29.04
CA GLY A 238 -0.96 6.63 -30.46
C GLY A 238 -0.10 5.43 -30.84
N ALA A 239 0.36 4.59 -29.89
CA ALA A 239 1.14 3.40 -30.23
C ALA A 239 0.25 2.27 -30.81
N PRO A 240 0.75 1.48 -31.77
CA PRO A 240 0.04 0.31 -32.27
C PRO A 240 -0.06 -0.77 -31.19
N TYR A 241 -1.21 -1.44 -31.13
CA TYR A 241 -1.42 -2.53 -30.19
C TYR A 241 -2.28 -3.66 -30.80
N THR A 242 -2.10 -4.86 -30.25
CA THR A 242 -2.95 -6.03 -30.52
C THR A 242 -3.46 -6.59 -29.20
N LYS A 243 -4.63 -7.26 -29.24
CA LYS A 243 -5.24 -7.86 -28.06
C LYS A 243 -5.28 -9.38 -28.21
N VAL A 244 -4.91 -10.06 -27.13
CA VAL A 244 -4.98 -11.52 -26.99
C VAL A 244 -5.82 -11.83 -25.77
N HIS A 245 -7.02 -12.33 -25.98
CA HIS A 245 -7.91 -12.73 -24.89
C HIS A 245 -7.60 -14.16 -24.46
N HIS A 246 -7.44 -14.34 -23.17
CA HIS A 246 -7.17 -15.63 -22.54
C HIS A 246 -8.36 -16.05 -21.69
N GLU A 247 -8.79 -17.27 -21.88
CA GLU A 247 -9.79 -17.89 -20.99
C GLU A 247 -9.11 -18.65 -19.87
N ARG A 248 -9.82 -18.80 -18.77
CA ARG A 248 -9.33 -19.58 -17.65
C ARG A 248 -9.15 -21.04 -18.06
N LEU A 249 -7.94 -21.58 -17.85
CA LEU A 249 -7.58 -22.94 -18.29
C LEU A 249 -8.26 -24.04 -17.45
N THR A 250 -8.59 -23.75 -16.18
CA THR A 250 -9.22 -24.68 -15.24
C THR A 250 -10.51 -24.07 -14.73
N PRO A 251 -11.70 -24.71 -14.90
CA PRO A 251 -12.96 -24.18 -14.39
C PRO A 251 -12.92 -23.91 -12.88
N LEU A 252 -13.60 -22.85 -12.44
CA LEU A 252 -13.75 -22.50 -11.05
C LEU A 252 -15.19 -22.71 -10.62
N ILE A 253 -15.41 -23.58 -9.63
CA ILE A 253 -16.75 -23.92 -9.17
C ILE A 253 -16.97 -23.56 -7.71
N LEU A 254 -18.22 -23.27 -7.35
CA LEU A 254 -18.63 -23.07 -5.97
C LEU A 254 -18.77 -24.43 -5.29
N GLY A 255 -17.85 -24.71 -4.37
CA GLY A 255 -17.85 -25.93 -3.56
C GLY A 255 -18.89 -25.92 -2.41
N GLU A 256 -18.85 -26.92 -1.57
CA GLU A 256 -19.70 -27.07 -0.42
C GLU A 256 -19.36 -26.08 0.70
N HIS A 257 -20.31 -25.87 1.61
CA HIS A 257 -20.07 -25.11 2.84
C HIS A 257 -19.10 -25.86 3.75
N VAL A 258 -18.16 -25.11 4.36
CA VAL A 258 -17.19 -25.66 5.31
C VAL A 258 -17.69 -25.33 6.73
N GLY A 259 -18.11 -26.36 7.47
CA GLY A 259 -18.66 -26.20 8.82
C GLY A 259 -17.60 -26.04 9.90
N GLY A 260 -16.39 -26.55 9.69
CA GLY A 260 -15.34 -26.51 10.69
C GLY A 260 -14.01 -27.10 10.24
N TYR A 261 -13.10 -27.29 11.20
CA TYR A 261 -11.75 -27.82 10.94
C TYR A 261 -11.73 -29.20 10.32
N ASN A 262 -12.73 -30.06 10.64
CA ASN A 262 -12.80 -31.43 10.12
C ASN A 262 -13.11 -31.50 8.62
N ASP A 263 -13.61 -30.41 8.04
CA ASP A 263 -13.91 -30.33 6.60
C ASP A 263 -12.74 -29.84 5.78
N ILE A 264 -11.62 -29.48 6.43
CA ILE A 264 -10.38 -29.06 5.75
C ILE A 264 -9.66 -30.31 5.24
N ARG A 265 -9.24 -30.25 3.97
CA ARG A 265 -8.68 -31.38 3.22
C ARG A 265 -7.28 -31.04 2.68
N PRO A 266 -6.44 -32.04 2.40
CA PRO A 266 -5.20 -31.80 1.64
C PRO A 266 -5.48 -31.08 0.32
N GLY A 267 -4.65 -30.09 -0.01
CA GLY A 267 -4.82 -29.23 -1.18
C GLY A 267 -5.66 -27.97 -0.94
N ASP A 268 -6.15 -27.75 0.29
CA ASP A 268 -6.89 -26.55 0.65
C ASP A 268 -5.97 -25.37 0.93
N ALA A 269 -6.40 -24.17 0.49
CA ALA A 269 -5.91 -22.89 0.98
C ALA A 269 -7.00 -22.22 1.83
N VAL A 270 -6.75 -22.10 3.13
CA VAL A 270 -7.68 -21.52 4.11
C VAL A 270 -7.36 -20.03 4.27
N ILE A 271 -8.30 -19.16 3.91
CA ILE A 271 -8.08 -17.71 3.84
C ILE A 271 -8.65 -17.02 5.07
N ALA A 272 -7.78 -16.24 5.75
CA ALA A 272 -8.13 -15.39 6.88
C ALA A 272 -7.44 -14.02 6.73
N PHE A 273 -8.07 -12.94 7.20
CA PHE A 273 -7.62 -11.57 6.92
C PHE A 273 -6.86 -10.91 8.07
N SER A 274 -6.19 -11.71 8.90
CA SER A 274 -5.22 -11.21 9.87
C SER A 274 -4.14 -12.25 10.15
N ARG A 275 -2.90 -11.80 10.39
CA ARG A 275 -1.79 -12.63 10.82
C ARG A 275 -2.19 -13.54 12.00
N LYS A 276 -2.85 -12.96 13.02
CA LYS A 276 -3.30 -13.68 14.21
C LYS A 276 -4.22 -14.84 13.86
N ASN A 277 -5.19 -14.64 12.96
CA ASN A 277 -6.10 -15.68 12.55
C ASN A 277 -5.39 -16.76 11.71
N VAL A 278 -4.49 -16.37 10.82
CA VAL A 278 -3.67 -17.31 10.03
C VAL A 278 -2.89 -18.25 10.96
N LEU A 279 -2.13 -17.70 11.90
CA LEU A 279 -1.36 -18.49 12.86
C LEU A 279 -2.25 -19.33 13.78
N GLY A 280 -3.38 -18.76 14.22
CA GLY A 280 -4.33 -19.48 15.10
C GLY A 280 -5.02 -20.64 14.40
N ILE A 281 -5.40 -20.49 13.12
CA ILE A 281 -6.00 -21.56 12.32
C ILE A 281 -4.96 -22.65 12.05
N ALA A 282 -3.75 -22.27 11.65
CA ALA A 282 -2.66 -23.24 11.45
C ALA A 282 -2.39 -24.04 12.71
N GLY A 283 -2.27 -23.41 13.88
CA GLY A 283 -2.09 -24.10 15.16
C GLY A 283 -3.25 -25.02 15.54
N SER A 284 -4.50 -24.63 15.21
CA SER A 284 -5.69 -25.48 15.44
C SER A 284 -5.71 -26.69 14.49
N LEU A 285 -5.21 -26.56 13.27
CA LEU A 285 -5.05 -27.65 12.31
C LEU A 285 -3.94 -28.62 12.75
N GLU A 286 -2.79 -28.12 13.18
CA GLU A 286 -1.68 -28.94 13.66
C GLU A 286 -2.06 -29.78 14.89
N LYS A 287 -2.86 -29.25 15.83
CA LYS A 287 -3.42 -30.05 16.94
C LYS A 287 -4.30 -31.21 16.49
N ARG A 288 -4.79 -31.18 15.27
CA ARG A 288 -5.57 -32.25 14.63
C ARG A 288 -4.73 -33.15 13.71
N GLY A 289 -3.41 -32.98 13.73
CA GLY A 289 -2.48 -33.73 12.89
C GLY A 289 -2.39 -33.22 11.44
N VAL A 290 -3.01 -32.08 11.13
CA VAL A 290 -2.95 -31.48 9.78
C VAL A 290 -1.84 -30.44 9.74
N LYS A 291 -0.73 -30.76 9.09
CA LYS A 291 0.40 -29.85 8.91
C LYS A 291 0.05 -28.73 7.92
N ALA A 292 0.24 -27.48 8.31
CA ALA A 292 -0.11 -26.31 7.53
C ALA A 292 1.09 -25.38 7.28
N SER A 293 1.27 -24.95 6.04
CA SER A 293 2.11 -23.79 5.70
C SER A 293 1.36 -22.51 5.95
N VAL A 294 2.07 -21.42 6.32
CA VAL A 294 1.47 -20.12 6.61
C VAL A 294 2.00 -19.05 5.67
N ILE A 295 1.09 -18.20 5.13
CA ILE A 295 1.45 -17.11 4.20
C ILE A 295 0.64 -15.87 4.56
N TYR A 296 1.34 -14.78 4.94
CA TYR A 296 0.72 -13.48 5.22
C TYR A 296 1.63 -12.33 4.80
N GLY A 297 1.09 -11.11 4.71
CA GLY A 297 1.76 -9.96 4.09
C GLY A 297 3.09 -9.57 4.73
N SER A 298 3.18 -9.58 6.06
CA SER A 298 4.40 -9.21 6.80
C SER A 298 5.46 -10.32 6.86
N LEU A 299 5.22 -11.53 6.32
CA LEU A 299 6.26 -12.56 6.23
C LEU A 299 7.39 -12.13 5.30
N PRO A 300 8.65 -12.23 5.73
CA PRO A 300 9.80 -12.05 4.86
C PRO A 300 9.72 -12.91 3.59
N PRO A 301 10.20 -12.42 2.45
CA PRO A 301 10.14 -13.14 1.19
C PRO A 301 10.78 -14.54 1.25
N ASP A 302 11.91 -14.68 1.95
CA ASP A 302 12.63 -15.96 2.06
C ASP A 302 11.87 -16.96 2.93
N VAL A 303 11.30 -16.51 4.03
CA VAL A 303 10.41 -17.32 4.90
C VAL A 303 9.17 -17.75 4.12
N ARG A 304 8.57 -16.84 3.36
CA ARG A 304 7.42 -17.15 2.50
C ARG A 304 7.79 -18.20 1.46
N ARG A 305 8.97 -18.08 0.84
CA ARG A 305 9.50 -19.08 -0.10
C ARG A 305 9.69 -20.44 0.58
N ALA A 306 10.22 -20.48 1.81
CA ALA A 306 10.37 -21.70 2.58
C ALA A 306 9.01 -22.38 2.85
N GLU A 307 7.99 -21.63 3.24
CA GLU A 307 6.63 -22.16 3.46
C GLU A 307 6.00 -22.68 2.14
N VAL A 308 6.23 -21.97 1.01
CA VAL A 308 5.83 -22.44 -0.34
C VAL A 308 6.52 -23.75 -0.70
N ARG A 309 7.82 -23.88 -0.44
CA ARG A 309 8.58 -25.12 -0.69
C ARG A 309 8.06 -26.29 0.14
N LYS A 310 7.80 -26.10 1.43
CA LYS A 310 7.23 -27.13 2.31
C LYS A 310 5.90 -27.67 1.76
N TYR A 311 5.02 -26.78 1.32
CA TYR A 311 3.74 -27.17 0.73
C TYR A 311 3.92 -27.90 -0.60
N THR A 312 4.79 -27.39 -1.47
CA THR A 312 5.03 -27.98 -2.79
C THR A 312 5.74 -29.35 -2.69
N ALA A 313 6.61 -29.52 -1.70
CA ALA A 313 7.28 -30.79 -1.39
C ALA A 313 6.35 -31.81 -0.68
N GLY A 314 5.14 -31.41 -0.28
CA GLY A 314 4.19 -32.28 0.44
C GLY A 314 4.52 -32.46 1.93
N GLU A 315 5.44 -31.68 2.49
CA GLU A 315 5.73 -31.65 3.93
C GLU A 315 4.56 -31.10 4.75
N THR A 316 3.79 -30.19 4.14
CA THR A 316 2.52 -29.67 4.63
C THR A 316 1.41 -29.95 3.62
N SER A 317 0.19 -30.22 4.09
CA SER A 317 -0.92 -30.62 3.24
C SER A 317 -1.93 -29.49 2.97
N VAL A 318 -1.86 -28.40 3.74
CA VAL A 318 -2.77 -27.26 3.71
C VAL A 318 -1.97 -25.97 3.76
N VAL A 319 -2.47 -24.92 3.11
CA VAL A 319 -1.95 -23.56 3.27
C VAL A 319 -2.96 -22.73 4.05
N VAL A 320 -2.53 -21.97 5.06
CA VAL A 320 -3.34 -20.96 5.72
C VAL A 320 -2.77 -19.60 5.38
N ALA A 321 -3.57 -18.74 4.74
CA ALA A 321 -3.03 -17.50 4.20
C ALA A 321 -3.96 -16.29 4.39
N THR A 322 -3.37 -15.09 4.25
CA THR A 322 -4.14 -13.87 4.00
C THR A 322 -4.39 -13.71 2.49
N ASP A 323 -4.98 -12.58 2.09
CA ASP A 323 -5.09 -12.16 0.69
C ASP A 323 -3.73 -12.04 -0.03
N ALA A 324 -2.61 -12.06 0.70
CA ALA A 324 -1.26 -12.15 0.14
C ALA A 324 -1.07 -13.35 -0.82
N ILE A 325 -1.87 -14.43 -0.67
CA ILE A 325 -1.87 -15.56 -1.62
C ILE A 325 -2.41 -15.17 -3.00
N GLY A 326 -3.26 -14.14 -3.06
CA GLY A 326 -3.88 -13.66 -4.30
C GLY A 326 -2.89 -13.07 -5.30
N MET A 327 -1.70 -12.67 -4.85
CA MET A 327 -0.67 -12.10 -5.69
C MET A 327 0.63 -12.90 -5.57
N GLY A 328 1.27 -13.19 -6.68
CA GLY A 328 2.67 -13.57 -6.76
C GLY A 328 3.08 -14.95 -6.28
N ILE A 329 2.16 -15.87 -6.00
CA ILE A 329 2.53 -17.20 -5.51
C ILE A 329 1.85 -18.27 -6.37
N SER A 330 2.68 -19.13 -6.98
CA SER A 330 2.22 -20.26 -7.79
C SER A 330 2.18 -21.54 -6.96
N LEU A 331 1.06 -21.78 -6.26
CA LEU A 331 0.84 -22.97 -5.44
C LEU A 331 -0.12 -23.95 -6.09
N PRO A 332 0.05 -25.28 -5.91
CA PRO A 332 -0.88 -26.29 -6.36
C PRO A 332 -2.10 -26.39 -5.41
N ILE A 333 -2.95 -25.38 -5.46
CA ILE A 333 -4.16 -25.30 -4.61
C ILE A 333 -5.33 -25.95 -5.35
N LYS A 334 -6.00 -26.91 -4.70
CA LYS A 334 -7.21 -27.53 -5.20
C LYS A 334 -8.45 -26.70 -4.86
N ARG A 335 -8.56 -26.30 -3.58
CA ARG A 335 -9.72 -25.56 -3.06
C ARG A 335 -9.30 -24.35 -2.22
N VAL A 336 -9.94 -23.21 -2.45
CA VAL A 336 -9.83 -22.02 -1.62
C VAL A 336 -11.02 -21.98 -0.65
N VAL A 337 -10.75 -21.84 0.65
CA VAL A 337 -11.77 -21.78 1.72
C VAL A 337 -11.69 -20.43 2.42
N PHE A 338 -12.70 -19.57 2.22
CA PHE A 338 -12.81 -18.30 2.92
C PHE A 338 -13.38 -18.50 4.32
N THR A 339 -12.63 -18.15 5.37
CA THR A 339 -13.12 -18.15 6.76
C THR A 339 -13.86 -16.86 7.12
N SER A 340 -13.66 -15.81 6.36
CA SER A 340 -14.36 -14.52 6.44
C SER A 340 -14.45 -13.93 5.03
N LEU A 341 -15.46 -13.10 4.79
CA LEU A 341 -15.60 -12.27 3.59
C LEU A 341 -15.44 -10.78 3.92
N GLN A 342 -14.91 -10.48 5.11
CA GLN A 342 -14.60 -9.14 5.57
C GLN A 342 -13.11 -9.01 5.89
N LYS A 343 -12.53 -7.86 5.51
CA LYS A 343 -11.17 -7.50 5.86
C LYS A 343 -11.09 -6.08 6.42
N TYR A 344 -10.04 -5.81 7.19
CA TYR A 344 -9.67 -4.46 7.60
C TYR A 344 -8.80 -3.85 6.49
N ASP A 345 -9.15 -2.65 6.03
CA ASP A 345 -8.48 -1.96 4.91
C ASP A 345 -7.51 -0.85 5.36
N GLY A 346 -7.14 -0.86 6.65
CA GLY A 346 -6.33 0.19 7.27
C GLY A 346 -7.17 1.26 7.98
N ILE A 347 -8.43 1.44 7.58
CA ILE A 347 -9.34 2.46 8.13
C ILE A 347 -10.54 1.80 8.83
N ARG A 348 -11.15 0.83 8.16
CA ARG A 348 -12.38 0.16 8.65
C ARG A 348 -12.46 -1.29 8.19
N THR A 349 -13.28 -2.07 8.89
CA THR A 349 -13.65 -3.41 8.42
C THR A 349 -14.74 -3.28 7.35
N ARG A 350 -14.49 -3.85 6.16
CA ARG A 350 -15.42 -3.85 5.02
C ARG A 350 -15.54 -5.24 4.40
N MET A 351 -16.58 -5.44 3.60
CA MET A 351 -16.70 -6.62 2.75
C MET A 351 -15.59 -6.63 1.69
N LEU A 352 -15.19 -7.82 1.27
CA LEU A 352 -14.35 -7.99 0.09
C LEU A 352 -15.10 -7.46 -1.14
N THR A 353 -14.35 -6.93 -2.10
CA THR A 353 -14.88 -6.66 -3.43
C THR A 353 -14.91 -7.95 -4.26
N GLU A 354 -15.70 -7.97 -5.31
CA GLU A 354 -15.77 -9.09 -6.25
C GLU A 354 -14.39 -9.37 -6.88
N SER A 355 -13.63 -8.32 -7.21
CA SER A 355 -12.26 -8.43 -7.73
C SER A 355 -11.32 -9.12 -6.74
N GLU A 356 -11.36 -8.74 -5.44
CA GLU A 356 -10.56 -9.37 -4.39
C GLU A 356 -10.93 -10.86 -4.21
N VAL A 357 -12.23 -11.17 -4.26
CA VAL A 357 -12.69 -12.58 -4.19
C VAL A 357 -12.17 -13.36 -5.38
N LEU A 358 -12.31 -12.85 -6.61
CA LEU A 358 -11.87 -13.52 -7.83
C LEU A 358 -10.34 -13.68 -7.90
N GLN A 359 -9.58 -12.71 -7.42
CA GLN A 359 -8.12 -12.75 -7.37
C GLN A 359 -7.63 -13.87 -6.44
N ILE A 360 -8.24 -14.00 -5.25
CA ILE A 360 -7.90 -15.04 -4.27
C ILE A 360 -8.43 -16.40 -4.75
N ALA A 361 -9.71 -16.48 -5.11
CA ALA A 361 -10.37 -17.69 -5.61
C ALA A 361 -9.68 -18.23 -6.87
N GLY A 362 -9.20 -17.33 -7.72
CA GLY A 362 -8.48 -17.63 -8.94
C GLY A 362 -7.22 -18.48 -8.75
N ARG A 363 -6.70 -18.57 -7.53
CA ARG A 363 -5.56 -19.45 -7.20
C ARG A 363 -5.92 -20.93 -7.09
N ALA A 364 -7.22 -21.29 -6.96
CA ALA A 364 -7.65 -22.66 -7.00
C ALA A 364 -7.56 -23.26 -8.42
N GLY A 365 -7.32 -24.54 -8.54
CA GLY A 365 -7.34 -25.27 -9.82
C GLY A 365 -6.15 -24.96 -10.71
N ARG A 366 -4.92 -25.15 -10.21
CA ARG A 366 -3.71 -24.95 -11.03
C ARG A 366 -3.73 -25.85 -12.26
N TYR A 367 -3.63 -25.23 -13.46
CA TYR A 367 -3.58 -25.96 -14.74
C TYR A 367 -2.46 -27.00 -14.78
N GLY A 368 -2.77 -28.17 -15.34
CA GLY A 368 -1.84 -29.30 -15.43
C GLY A 368 -1.70 -30.11 -14.13
N ILE A 369 -2.34 -29.70 -13.04
CA ILE A 369 -2.37 -30.44 -11.76
C ILE A 369 -3.80 -30.81 -11.36
N PHE A 370 -4.77 -29.90 -11.56
CA PHE A 370 -6.17 -30.12 -11.22
C PHE A 370 -7.07 -29.76 -12.39
N ASP A 371 -8.09 -30.57 -12.61
CA ASP A 371 -9.09 -30.34 -13.67
C ASP A 371 -10.10 -29.26 -13.28
N ILE A 372 -10.33 -29.05 -11.98
CA ILE A 372 -11.30 -28.14 -11.43
C ILE A 372 -10.69 -27.41 -10.22
N GLY A 373 -10.93 -26.12 -10.10
CA GLY A 373 -10.69 -25.32 -8.90
C GLY A 373 -11.98 -25.16 -8.10
N GLU A 374 -11.94 -25.41 -6.78
CA GLU A 374 -13.08 -25.23 -5.91
C GLU A 374 -12.94 -23.97 -5.05
N VAL A 375 -14.08 -23.32 -4.78
CA VAL A 375 -14.16 -22.18 -3.87
C VAL A 375 -15.26 -22.41 -2.85
N SER A 376 -14.91 -22.42 -1.57
CA SER A 376 -15.81 -22.67 -0.46
C SER A 376 -15.71 -21.57 0.59
N SER A 377 -16.65 -21.51 1.51
CA SER A 377 -16.56 -20.63 2.67
C SER A 377 -17.24 -21.22 3.92
N THR A 378 -16.83 -20.70 5.08
CA THR A 378 -17.50 -20.94 6.37
C THR A 378 -18.61 -19.92 6.63
N CYS A 379 -18.85 -18.98 5.73
CA CYS A 379 -19.78 -17.87 5.90
C CYS A 379 -20.68 -17.69 4.66
N ASP A 380 -21.06 -16.49 4.30
CA ASP A 380 -22.09 -16.21 3.29
C ASP A 380 -21.76 -16.77 1.89
N ARG A 381 -22.35 -17.92 1.59
CA ARG A 381 -22.22 -18.60 0.29
C ARG A 381 -22.91 -17.84 -0.84
N ARG A 382 -23.91 -17.01 -0.55
CA ARG A 382 -24.65 -16.24 -1.57
C ARG A 382 -23.77 -15.15 -2.15
N PHE A 383 -23.08 -14.41 -1.28
CA PHE A 383 -22.12 -13.40 -1.72
C PHE A 383 -20.98 -14.01 -2.54
N LEU A 384 -20.45 -15.17 -2.09
CA LEU A 384 -19.39 -15.85 -2.83
C LEU A 384 -19.87 -16.30 -4.22
N LYS A 385 -21.08 -16.86 -4.32
CA LYS A 385 -21.69 -17.22 -5.61
C LYS A 385 -21.84 -15.99 -6.52
N HIS A 386 -22.32 -14.88 -5.98
CA HIS A 386 -22.47 -13.63 -6.70
C HIS A 386 -21.12 -13.14 -7.23
N ALA A 387 -20.11 -13.05 -6.38
CA ALA A 387 -18.78 -12.59 -6.74
C ALA A 387 -18.13 -13.45 -7.85
N LEU A 388 -18.32 -14.78 -7.82
CA LEU A 388 -17.79 -15.68 -8.86
C LEU A 388 -18.49 -15.53 -10.22
N GLN A 389 -19.70 -14.97 -10.26
CA GLN A 389 -20.49 -14.78 -11.48
C GLN A 389 -20.46 -13.34 -12.01
N THR A 390 -20.01 -12.40 -11.19
CA THR A 390 -19.98 -10.98 -11.54
C THR A 390 -18.67 -10.65 -12.26
N LYS A 391 -18.77 -9.84 -13.33
CA LYS A 391 -17.58 -9.20 -13.90
C LYS A 391 -17.16 -8.06 -12.98
N PRO A 392 -15.95 -8.11 -12.39
CA PRO A 392 -15.51 -7.06 -11.51
C PRO A 392 -15.35 -5.74 -12.28
N GLU A 393 -15.58 -4.64 -11.58
CA GLU A 393 -15.28 -3.30 -12.09
C GLU A 393 -13.93 -2.83 -11.54
N LEU A 394 -13.05 -2.35 -12.41
CA LEU A 394 -11.83 -1.68 -11.99
C LEU A 394 -12.16 -0.25 -11.56
N GLY A 395 -11.39 0.28 -10.61
CA GLY A 395 -11.43 1.71 -10.32
C GLY A 395 -11.18 2.54 -11.59
N LYS A 396 -11.97 3.60 -11.79
CA LYS A 396 -11.99 4.38 -13.05
C LYS A 396 -10.75 5.26 -13.29
N LYS A 397 -9.80 5.32 -12.35
CA LYS A 397 -8.71 6.30 -12.37
C LYS A 397 -7.37 5.62 -12.24
N PHE A 398 -6.52 5.77 -13.23
CA PHE A 398 -5.11 5.41 -13.09
C PHE A 398 -4.36 6.43 -12.22
N ARG A 399 -3.14 6.10 -11.79
CA ARG A 399 -2.35 6.95 -10.89
C ARG A 399 -1.24 7.69 -11.62
N VAL A 400 -1.08 8.97 -11.27
CA VAL A 400 0.02 9.84 -11.75
C VAL A 400 0.99 10.08 -10.61
N ALA A 401 2.29 9.91 -10.87
CA ALA A 401 3.35 10.07 -9.89
C ALA A 401 3.51 11.53 -9.44
N PHE A 402 3.91 11.71 -8.19
CA PHE A 402 4.37 13.00 -7.68
C PHE A 402 5.62 13.45 -8.48
N PRO A 403 5.68 14.71 -8.94
CA PRO A 403 6.76 15.20 -9.81
C PRO A 403 8.05 15.52 -9.02
N LYS A 404 8.80 14.46 -8.65
CA LYS A 404 10.00 14.56 -7.79
C LYS A 404 11.05 15.52 -8.34
N ASP A 405 11.36 15.44 -9.65
CA ASP A 405 12.38 16.27 -10.28
C ASP A 405 12.01 17.76 -10.19
N ALA A 406 10.77 18.10 -10.55
CA ALA A 406 10.28 19.48 -10.44
C ALA A 406 10.21 19.97 -8.99
N ALA A 407 9.90 19.07 -8.05
CA ALA A 407 9.92 19.40 -6.64
C ALA A 407 11.34 19.68 -6.12
N LEU A 408 12.37 19.08 -6.68
CA LEU A 408 13.76 19.39 -6.35
C LEU A 408 14.23 20.74 -6.93
N GLU A 409 13.80 21.08 -8.14
CA GLU A 409 14.23 22.27 -8.85
C GLU A 409 13.57 23.56 -8.35
N CYS A 410 12.41 23.49 -7.71
CA CYS A 410 11.67 24.66 -7.24
C CYS A 410 12.05 25.06 -5.80
N ASN A 411 11.69 26.30 -5.40
CA ASN A 411 11.99 26.85 -4.07
C ASN A 411 10.82 26.68 -3.05
N TYR A 412 9.78 25.92 -3.38
CA TYR A 412 8.68 25.68 -2.46
C TYR A 412 9.04 24.57 -1.45
N SER A 413 8.45 24.60 -0.25
CA SER A 413 8.68 23.53 0.72
C SER A 413 8.01 22.23 0.25
N PHE A 414 8.60 21.07 0.58
CA PHE A 414 7.97 19.78 0.24
C PHE A 414 6.60 19.62 0.89
N ARG A 415 6.40 20.17 2.07
CA ARG A 415 5.08 20.19 2.72
C ARG A 415 4.04 20.91 1.84
N ASP A 416 4.34 22.14 1.44
CA ASP A 416 3.43 22.94 0.62
C ASP A 416 3.15 22.23 -0.72
N LEU A 417 4.17 21.62 -1.34
CA LEU A 417 4.03 20.89 -2.60
C LEU A 417 3.17 19.63 -2.46
N ILE A 418 3.39 18.84 -1.41
CA ILE A 418 2.63 17.60 -1.15
C ILE A 418 1.17 17.93 -0.79
N GLU A 419 0.95 18.93 0.08
CA GLU A 419 -0.39 19.40 0.45
C GLU A 419 -1.14 19.92 -0.79
N ALA A 420 -0.49 20.74 -1.62
CA ALA A 420 -1.08 21.23 -2.87
C ALA A 420 -1.41 20.06 -3.82
N TRP A 421 -0.48 19.08 -3.98
CA TRP A 421 -0.69 17.90 -4.81
C TRP A 421 -1.94 17.11 -4.43
N GLN A 422 -2.18 16.94 -3.13
CA GLN A 422 -3.33 16.21 -2.60
C GLN A 422 -4.64 17.02 -2.65
N GLU A 423 -4.56 18.35 -2.53
CA GLU A 423 -5.72 19.26 -2.53
C GLU A 423 -6.19 19.67 -3.93
N LEU A 424 -5.38 19.47 -4.98
CA LEU A 424 -5.79 19.80 -6.35
C LEU A 424 -7.12 19.13 -6.73
N PRO A 425 -7.95 19.77 -7.58
CA PRO A 425 -9.21 19.21 -8.03
C PRO A 425 -9.07 17.78 -8.54
N LYS A 426 -10.08 16.96 -8.25
CA LYS A 426 -10.11 15.56 -8.70
C LYS A 426 -10.43 15.52 -10.19
N GLU A 427 -9.61 14.81 -10.94
CA GLU A 427 -9.82 14.56 -12.36
C GLU A 427 -10.70 13.32 -12.57
N ASP A 428 -11.36 13.22 -13.73
CA ASP A 428 -12.25 12.09 -14.02
C ASP A 428 -11.48 10.84 -14.46
N SER A 429 -10.39 11.00 -15.20
CA SER A 429 -9.62 9.91 -15.81
C SER A 429 -8.44 9.43 -14.97
N TYR A 430 -7.89 10.28 -14.10
CA TYR A 430 -6.75 9.90 -13.26
C TYR A 430 -6.88 10.40 -11.82
N ALA A 431 -6.10 9.81 -10.95
CA ALA A 431 -5.90 10.29 -9.58
C ALA A 431 -4.39 10.43 -9.33
N ARG A 432 -4.05 11.30 -8.42
CA ARG A 432 -2.67 11.55 -8.01
C ARG A 432 -2.20 10.48 -7.05
N GLU A 433 -0.90 10.19 -7.09
CA GLU A 433 -0.23 9.32 -6.11
C GLU A 433 -0.49 9.85 -4.69
N ASP A 434 -0.77 8.94 -3.77
CA ASP A 434 -0.95 9.27 -2.35
C ASP A 434 0.40 9.49 -1.69
N MET A 435 0.63 10.70 -1.19
CA MET A 435 1.85 11.12 -0.52
C MET A 435 1.66 11.28 1.01
N SER A 436 0.64 10.64 1.58
CA SER A 436 0.32 10.77 3.01
C SER A 436 1.46 10.26 3.89
N ASP A 437 2.07 9.13 3.54
CA ASP A 437 3.23 8.59 4.27
C ASP A 437 4.43 9.53 4.21
N ALA A 438 4.72 10.09 3.04
CA ALA A 438 5.79 11.09 2.89
C ALA A 438 5.54 12.34 3.76
N LEU A 439 4.28 12.77 3.90
CA LEU A 439 3.92 13.90 4.76
C LEU A 439 4.08 13.57 6.26
N ILE A 440 3.78 12.34 6.66
CA ILE A 440 4.02 11.83 8.03
C ILE A 440 5.52 11.82 8.31
N LEU A 441 6.33 11.24 7.42
CA LEU A 441 7.79 11.19 7.56
C LEU A 441 8.41 12.59 7.57
N LEU A 442 7.96 13.49 6.69
CA LEU A 442 8.38 14.90 6.67
C LEU A 442 8.05 15.62 7.99
N THR A 443 6.89 15.31 8.56
CA THR A 443 6.47 15.87 9.86
C THR A 443 7.32 15.33 11.00
N ALA A 444 7.69 14.05 10.96
CA ALA A 444 8.58 13.42 11.94
C ALA A 444 9.99 14.02 11.86
N ALA A 445 10.56 14.15 10.66
CA ALA A 445 11.86 14.77 10.42
C ALA A 445 11.90 16.24 10.88
N GLY A 446 10.84 17.00 10.63
CA GLY A 446 10.73 18.41 11.02
C GLY A 446 10.72 18.66 12.55
N LYS A 447 10.53 17.63 13.37
CA LYS A 447 10.68 17.72 14.84
C LYS A 447 12.14 17.63 15.30
N LYS A 448 13.03 17.24 14.40
CA LYS A 448 14.47 17.14 14.61
C LYS A 448 15.17 18.33 13.95
N ARG A 449 16.31 18.74 14.48
CA ARG A 449 17.15 19.79 13.89
C ARG A 449 18.15 19.14 12.94
N LEU A 450 17.68 18.77 11.73
CA LEU A 450 18.48 18.13 10.69
C LEU A 450 18.84 19.15 9.61
N TYR A 451 20.06 19.08 9.08
CA TYR A 451 20.61 19.95 8.04
C TYR A 451 20.72 19.23 6.69
N LEU A 452 19.81 18.32 6.40
CA LEU A 452 19.76 17.56 5.16
C LEU A 452 19.59 18.46 3.95
N THR A 453 20.27 18.12 2.85
CA THR A 453 20.03 18.75 1.56
C THR A 453 18.59 18.47 1.09
N ARG A 454 18.10 19.26 0.15
CA ARG A 454 16.77 19.08 -0.42
C ARG A 454 16.61 17.70 -1.06
N GLU A 455 17.65 17.23 -1.77
CA GLU A 455 17.67 15.92 -2.40
C GLU A 455 17.66 14.78 -1.36
N GLN A 456 18.52 14.88 -0.33
CA GLN A 456 18.52 13.90 0.78
C GLN A 456 17.17 13.81 1.46
N LEU A 457 16.53 14.95 1.74
CA LEU A 457 15.22 14.97 2.39
C LEU A 457 14.14 14.32 1.52
N LEU A 458 14.07 14.64 0.21
CA LEU A 458 13.10 14.03 -0.70
C LEU A 458 13.33 12.52 -0.83
N THR A 459 14.59 12.12 -0.98
CA THR A 459 15.01 10.71 -1.04
C THR A 459 14.54 9.95 0.20
N ALA A 460 14.73 10.52 1.37
CA ALA A 460 14.37 9.92 2.65
C ALA A 460 12.85 9.79 2.85
N ILE A 461 12.09 10.87 2.63
CA ILE A 461 10.62 10.85 2.85
C ILE A 461 9.86 10.01 1.82
N THR A 462 10.50 9.64 0.72
CA THR A 462 9.93 8.71 -0.29
C THR A 462 10.42 7.27 -0.10
N CYS A 463 11.11 6.94 0.99
CA CYS A 463 11.38 5.56 1.39
C CYS A 463 10.07 4.85 1.77
N PRO A 464 9.92 3.58 1.39
CA PRO A 464 8.75 2.79 1.77
C PRO A 464 8.86 2.31 3.23
N VAL A 465 8.61 3.22 4.17
CA VAL A 465 8.54 2.94 5.61
C VAL A 465 7.09 2.78 6.01
N ASP A 466 6.76 1.71 6.74
CA ASP A 466 5.42 1.58 7.34
C ASP A 466 5.24 2.66 8.42
N THR A 467 4.54 3.74 8.07
CA THR A 467 4.29 4.86 8.97
C THR A 467 3.30 4.54 10.08
N GLY A 468 2.59 3.42 9.99
CA GLY A 468 1.75 2.86 11.07
C GLY A 468 2.58 2.23 12.19
N ASP A 469 3.81 1.80 11.92
CA ASP A 469 4.74 1.28 12.91
C ASP A 469 5.64 2.40 13.46
N THR A 470 5.37 2.81 14.70
CA THR A 470 6.12 3.90 15.36
C THR A 470 7.60 3.57 15.60
N GLU A 471 7.95 2.30 15.79
CA GLU A 471 9.33 1.88 15.99
C GLU A 471 10.13 1.93 14.69
N LEU A 472 9.52 1.54 13.56
CA LEU A 472 10.15 1.70 12.24
C LEU A 472 10.35 3.17 11.88
N VAL A 473 9.39 4.05 12.20
CA VAL A 473 9.57 5.51 12.01
C VAL A 473 10.69 6.05 12.90
N ARG A 474 10.82 5.57 14.14
CA ARG A 474 11.94 5.96 15.03
C ARG A 474 13.29 5.47 14.51
N TYR A 475 13.32 4.24 13.99
CA TYR A 475 14.52 3.69 13.37
C TYR A 475 14.92 4.51 12.13
N TRP A 476 13.97 4.83 11.23
CA TRP A 476 14.19 5.68 10.08
C TRP A 476 14.73 7.07 10.48
N LEU A 477 14.22 7.68 11.57
CA LEU A 477 14.76 8.93 12.10
C LEU A 477 16.21 8.81 12.56
N ARG A 478 16.60 7.68 13.18
CA ARG A 478 18.01 7.42 13.56
C ARG A 478 18.91 7.33 12.30
N CYS A 479 18.40 6.73 11.23
CA CYS A 479 19.12 6.72 9.94
C CYS A 479 19.31 8.15 9.41
N LEU A 480 18.30 9.02 9.49
CA LEU A 480 18.45 10.42 9.08
C LEU A 480 19.44 11.19 9.94
N GLU A 481 19.47 10.99 11.25
CA GLU A 481 20.45 11.60 12.15
C GLU A 481 21.89 11.14 11.80
N ALA A 482 22.05 9.88 11.40
CA ALA A 482 23.35 9.37 10.96
C ALA A 482 23.77 10.00 9.62
N ILE A 483 22.85 10.18 8.67
CA ILE A 483 23.12 10.84 7.38
C ILE A 483 23.48 12.32 7.59
N ASP A 484 22.77 13.02 8.47
CA ASP A 484 23.03 14.43 8.80
C ASP A 484 24.41 14.63 9.44
N ASP A 485 24.84 13.67 10.27
CA ASP A 485 26.14 13.67 10.93
C ASP A 485 27.27 13.04 10.08
N ASP A 486 27.02 12.69 8.83
CA ASP A 486 27.96 11.99 7.93
C ASP A 486 28.53 10.70 8.56
N ARG A 487 27.66 9.94 9.23
CA ARG A 487 27.98 8.66 9.86
C ARG A 487 27.35 7.49 9.11
N LEU A 488 27.90 6.30 9.32
CA LEU A 488 27.28 5.07 8.83
C LEU A 488 25.88 4.88 9.43
N LEU A 489 24.99 4.31 8.63
CA LEU A 489 23.64 3.97 9.09
C LEU A 489 23.70 3.01 10.28
N PRO A 490 22.90 3.22 11.31
CA PRO A 490 22.86 2.32 12.46
C PRO A 490 22.21 0.99 12.07
N ILE A 491 22.87 -0.12 12.37
CA ILE A 491 22.25 -1.44 12.22
C ILE A 491 21.03 -1.51 13.14
N PRO A 492 19.86 -1.99 12.65
CA PRO A 492 18.70 -2.14 13.51
C PRO A 492 18.95 -3.23 14.56
N ASP A 493 18.49 -2.98 15.78
CA ASP A 493 18.61 -3.88 16.92
C ASP A 493 17.26 -3.96 17.65
N PHE A 494 16.41 -4.88 17.16
CA PHE A 494 15.12 -5.21 17.74
C PHE A 494 15.19 -6.56 18.44
N GLU A 495 14.28 -6.80 19.36
CA GLU A 495 14.17 -8.07 20.06
C GLU A 495 13.90 -9.22 19.08
N THR A 496 14.69 -10.30 19.13
CA THR A 496 14.56 -11.46 18.25
C THR A 496 14.16 -12.76 18.97
N GLU A 497 13.70 -12.66 20.22
CA GLU A 497 13.18 -13.80 20.98
C GLU A 497 11.74 -14.15 20.59
N THR A 498 10.99 -13.18 20.07
CA THR A 498 9.59 -13.36 19.66
C THR A 498 9.44 -13.27 18.15
N LEU A 499 8.39 -13.91 17.62
CA LEU A 499 8.08 -13.84 16.18
C LEU A 499 7.79 -12.39 15.75
N GLU A 500 7.10 -11.61 16.59
CA GLU A 500 6.81 -10.20 16.37
C GLU A 500 8.09 -9.37 16.28
N GLY A 501 9.00 -9.57 17.22
CA GLY A 501 10.26 -8.84 17.25
C GLY A 501 11.18 -9.20 16.09
N CYS A 502 11.27 -10.49 15.71
CA CYS A 502 12.02 -10.90 14.53
C CYS A 502 11.45 -10.30 13.23
N GLU A 503 10.12 -10.26 13.08
CA GLU A 503 9.50 -9.61 11.90
C GLU A 503 9.81 -8.10 11.90
N GLN A 504 9.77 -7.44 13.06
CA GLN A 504 10.11 -6.03 13.17
C GLN A 504 11.59 -5.76 12.85
N GLN A 505 12.50 -6.62 13.35
CA GLN A 505 13.91 -6.60 12.98
C GLN A 505 14.09 -6.72 11.46
N TYR A 506 13.39 -7.66 10.82
CA TYR A 506 13.48 -7.87 9.39
C TYR A 506 12.98 -6.65 8.60
N HIS A 507 11.86 -6.06 8.97
CA HIS A 507 11.35 -4.83 8.33
C HIS A 507 12.28 -3.63 8.53
N ALA A 508 12.93 -3.53 9.69
CA ALA A 508 13.93 -2.50 9.92
C ALA A 508 15.19 -2.72 9.06
N LEU A 509 15.58 -3.98 8.83
CA LEU A 509 16.66 -4.33 7.90
C LEU A 509 16.29 -4.00 6.44
N ASP A 510 15.00 -4.12 6.05
CA ASP A 510 14.53 -3.64 4.74
C ASP A 510 14.68 -2.12 4.60
N VAL A 511 14.33 -1.36 5.67
CA VAL A 511 14.55 0.10 5.70
C VAL A 511 16.05 0.41 5.64
N TYR A 512 16.90 -0.30 6.40
CA TYR A 512 18.36 -0.14 6.35
C TYR A 512 18.89 -0.32 4.93
N HIS A 513 18.56 -1.44 4.30
CA HIS A 513 18.99 -1.78 2.93
C HIS A 513 18.62 -0.67 1.93
N ILE A 514 17.35 -0.24 1.94
CA ILE A 514 16.87 0.80 1.03
C ILE A 514 17.58 2.14 1.29
N MET A 515 17.79 2.50 2.55
CA MET A 515 18.50 3.72 2.93
C MET A 515 19.98 3.64 2.53
N ALA A 516 20.66 2.52 2.78
CA ALA A 516 22.04 2.31 2.38
C ALA A 516 22.21 2.51 0.87
N HIS A 517 21.39 1.87 0.05
CA HIS A 517 21.42 2.04 -1.41
C HIS A 517 21.10 3.46 -1.89
N ARG A 518 20.12 4.13 -1.26
CA ARG A 518 19.71 5.49 -1.67
C ARG A 518 20.69 6.57 -1.28
N PHE A 519 21.53 6.31 -0.29
CA PHE A 519 22.55 7.26 0.22
C PHE A 519 23.98 6.79 -0.04
N ASP A 520 24.16 5.86 -0.99
CA ASP A 520 25.45 5.34 -1.44
C ASP A 520 26.35 4.84 -0.30
N GLN A 521 25.74 4.22 0.72
CA GLN A 521 26.44 3.55 1.82
C GLN A 521 26.55 2.05 1.59
N GLU A 522 27.54 1.41 2.23
CA GLU A 522 27.72 -0.02 2.19
C GLU A 522 26.54 -0.74 2.86
N ASP A 523 25.95 -1.69 2.16
CA ASP A 523 24.88 -2.54 2.68
C ASP A 523 25.44 -3.81 3.32
N ILE A 524 25.40 -3.85 4.63
CA ILE A 524 25.83 -5.02 5.42
C ILE A 524 24.65 -5.84 5.98
N SER A 525 23.44 -5.61 5.48
CA SER A 525 22.23 -6.24 6.02
C SER A 525 22.05 -7.70 5.59
N GLY A 526 22.77 -8.18 4.57
CA GLY A 526 22.54 -9.46 3.93
C GLY A 526 22.54 -10.65 4.89
N ASP A 527 23.65 -10.88 5.59
CA ASP A 527 23.80 -12.01 6.53
C ASP A 527 22.81 -11.89 7.70
N ILE A 528 22.59 -10.67 8.23
CA ILE A 528 21.65 -10.44 9.34
C ILE A 528 20.21 -10.73 8.90
N ARG A 529 19.84 -10.40 7.67
CA ARG A 529 18.52 -10.72 7.10
C ARG A 529 18.33 -12.23 6.98
N GLU A 530 19.35 -12.96 6.50
CA GLU A 530 19.30 -14.41 6.40
C GLU A 530 19.14 -15.08 7.77
N GLU A 531 19.94 -14.67 8.76
CA GLU A 531 19.84 -15.15 10.15
C GLU A 531 18.46 -14.85 10.76
N THR A 532 17.97 -13.61 10.59
CA THR A 532 16.64 -13.20 11.08
C THR A 532 15.53 -14.01 10.39
N GLY A 533 15.63 -14.26 9.09
CA GLY A 533 14.69 -15.08 8.34
C GLY A 533 14.69 -16.55 8.79
N ALA A 534 15.86 -17.12 9.06
CA ALA A 534 15.99 -18.45 9.64
C ALA A 534 15.31 -18.52 11.01
N ARG A 535 15.55 -17.54 11.87
CA ARG A 535 14.93 -17.47 13.20
C ARG A 535 13.40 -17.33 13.14
N ILE A 536 12.87 -16.52 12.23
CA ILE A 536 11.42 -16.45 11.98
C ILE A 536 10.87 -17.83 11.59
N THR A 537 11.59 -18.57 10.73
CA THR A 537 11.19 -19.91 10.29
C THR A 537 11.12 -20.89 11.46
N GLU A 538 12.10 -20.88 12.37
CA GLU A 538 12.11 -21.67 13.59
C GLU A 538 10.94 -21.32 14.51
N LEU A 539 10.78 -20.04 14.84
CA LEU A 539 9.71 -19.55 15.71
C LEU A 539 8.30 -19.84 15.14
N LEU A 540 8.14 -19.84 13.82
CA LEU A 540 6.90 -20.27 13.18
C LEU A 540 6.60 -21.74 13.44
N GLN A 541 7.62 -22.62 13.49
CA GLN A 541 7.44 -24.04 13.76
C GLN A 541 7.15 -24.29 15.25
N GLU A 542 7.92 -23.68 16.14
CA GLU A 542 7.78 -23.83 17.59
C GLU A 542 6.44 -23.32 18.11
N THR A 543 5.95 -22.22 17.56
CA THR A 543 4.79 -21.51 18.13
C THR A 543 3.44 -21.86 17.51
N LYS A 544 3.40 -22.61 16.39
CA LYS A 544 2.13 -22.95 15.71
C LYS A 544 1.16 -23.66 16.65
N ALA A 545 1.60 -24.74 17.32
CA ALA A 545 0.72 -25.53 18.19
C ALA A 545 0.17 -24.74 19.38
N ASP A 546 0.94 -23.82 19.94
CA ASP A 546 0.52 -23.01 21.09
C ASP A 546 -0.45 -21.86 20.71
N ARG A 547 -0.43 -21.45 19.46
CA ARG A 547 -1.25 -20.36 18.91
C ARG A 547 -2.66 -20.78 18.46
N ALA A 548 -3.09 -22.02 18.73
CA ALA A 548 -4.45 -22.43 18.37
C ALA A 548 -5.51 -21.41 18.82
N MET A 549 -6.53 -21.21 17.99
CA MET A 549 -7.60 -20.24 18.22
C MET A 549 -8.35 -20.57 19.52
N LYS A 550 -8.12 -19.79 20.58
CA LYS A 550 -8.77 -19.96 21.89
C LYS A 550 -9.48 -18.68 22.33
N CYS A 551 -10.59 -18.86 23.07
CA CYS A 551 -11.29 -17.78 23.72
C CYS A 551 -10.42 -17.18 24.84
N VAL A 552 -10.11 -15.88 24.79
CA VAL A 552 -9.28 -15.18 25.78
C VAL A 552 -9.89 -15.15 27.19
N VAL A 553 -11.22 -15.42 27.32
CA VAL A 553 -11.94 -15.40 28.60
C VAL A 553 -12.00 -16.79 29.25
N CYS A 554 -12.25 -17.85 28.50
CA CYS A 554 -12.48 -19.19 29.05
C CYS A 554 -11.56 -20.28 28.48
N GLY A 555 -10.60 -19.95 27.63
CA GLY A 555 -9.65 -20.90 27.04
C GLY A 555 -10.24 -21.90 26.03
N ARG A 556 -11.57 -21.91 25.83
CA ARG A 556 -12.23 -22.84 24.88
C ARG A 556 -11.74 -22.55 23.47
N GLU A 557 -11.51 -23.60 22.69
CA GLU A 557 -11.18 -23.48 21.28
C GLU A 557 -12.31 -22.78 20.51
N LEU A 558 -11.91 -21.89 19.59
CA LEU A 558 -12.83 -21.13 18.76
C LEU A 558 -13.09 -21.88 17.44
N PRO A 559 -14.29 -21.76 16.85
CA PRO A 559 -14.59 -22.35 15.55
C PRO A 559 -13.76 -21.70 14.43
N LEU A 560 -13.60 -22.41 13.30
CA LEU A 560 -12.85 -21.95 12.12
C LEU A 560 -13.35 -20.59 11.60
N ALA A 561 -14.65 -20.33 11.68
CA ALA A 561 -15.28 -19.05 11.28
C ALA A 561 -15.16 -17.94 12.33
N ALA A 562 -14.39 -18.11 13.41
CA ALA A 562 -14.29 -17.10 14.45
C ALA A 562 -13.52 -15.88 13.96
N THR A 563 -14.17 -14.73 13.92
CA THR A 563 -13.58 -13.43 13.60
C THR A 563 -13.11 -12.66 14.85
N ARG A 564 -13.41 -13.18 16.06
CA ARG A 564 -13.07 -12.57 17.35
C ARG A 564 -12.53 -13.61 18.30
N ASN A 565 -11.63 -13.18 19.20
CA ASN A 565 -10.98 -14.06 20.20
C ASN A 565 -11.88 -14.36 21.43
N ILE A 566 -13.19 -14.20 21.33
CA ILE A 566 -14.15 -14.44 22.41
C ILE A 566 -15.26 -15.33 21.89
N CYS A 567 -15.48 -16.47 22.54
CA CYS A 567 -16.56 -17.39 22.15
C CYS A 567 -17.96 -16.79 22.39
N ALA A 568 -18.95 -17.31 21.69
CA ALA A 568 -20.33 -16.82 21.78
C ALA A 568 -20.89 -16.82 23.23
N ALA A 569 -20.58 -17.85 24.01
CA ALA A 569 -21.02 -17.95 25.40
C ALA A 569 -20.42 -16.87 26.32
N CYS A 570 -19.13 -16.56 26.16
CA CYS A 570 -18.48 -15.48 26.94
C CYS A 570 -18.96 -14.10 26.51
N ARG A 571 -19.25 -13.93 25.22
CA ARG A 571 -19.78 -12.66 24.67
C ARG A 571 -21.20 -12.37 25.16
N SER A 572 -22.08 -13.37 25.23
CA SER A 572 -23.43 -13.19 25.80
C SER A 572 -23.38 -12.87 27.29
N LYS A 573 -22.48 -13.51 28.06
CA LYS A 573 -22.30 -13.17 29.49
C LYS A 573 -21.77 -11.73 29.71
N ALA A 574 -20.93 -11.22 28.82
CA ALA A 574 -20.45 -9.84 28.89
C ALA A 574 -21.57 -8.82 28.56
N ARG A 575 -22.47 -9.16 27.61
CA ARG A 575 -23.64 -8.30 27.26
C ARG A 575 -24.74 -8.27 28.32
N MET A 576 -24.81 -9.28 29.19
CA MET A 576 -25.78 -9.30 30.29
C MET A 576 -25.32 -8.55 31.53
N LYS A 577 -24.05 -8.05 31.58
CA LYS A 577 -23.49 -7.27 32.68
C LYS A 577 -23.51 -5.75 32.44
N PHE A 578 -24.01 -5.32 31.31
CA PHE A 578 -24.32 -3.92 30.96
C PHE A 578 -25.80 -3.82 30.55
#